data_d339a55467ff02f04dbef96d0131db42
#
_entry.id   d339a55467ff02f04dbef96d0131db42
#
_cell.length_a   1.000
_cell.length_b   1.000
_cell.length_c   1.000
_cell.angle_alpha   90.00
_cell.angle_beta   90.00
_cell.angle_gamma   90.00
#
_symmetry.space_group_name_H-M   'P 1'
#
loop_
_entity.id
_entity.type
_entity.pdbx_description
1 polymer ?
#
loop_
_entity_poly.entity_id
_entity_poly.type
_entity_poly.pdbx_seq_one_letter_code
_entity_poly.pdbx_strand_id
1 'polypeptide(L)'
;MRKLFLTAAASACAAAALLAGCKATDTAGNLNADSTAVNAPAQPQQAANPAEAAARITVAELKQKLDAGEAVVYDTRAKTAYDQEHIKGALSMPTNEVATRVGELPKDKLIVFYCT
;
A
#
# COMPACT_ATOMS: atom_id res chain seq x y z
N MET A 1 22.33 -36.12 -16.56
CA MET A 1 21.27 -37.17 -16.63
C MET A 1 19.93 -36.47 -16.76
N ARG A 2 19.33 -36.66 -17.92
CA ARG A 2 18.04 -36.09 -18.36
C ARG A 2 16.92 -36.81 -17.64
N LYS A 3 15.89 -36.08 -17.15
CA LYS A 3 14.52 -36.61 -17.06
C LYS A 3 13.53 -35.51 -17.39
N LEU A 4 13.08 -35.53 -18.63
CA LEU A 4 11.83 -34.95 -19.11
C LEU A 4 10.67 -35.66 -18.41
N PHE A 5 9.69 -34.93 -17.89
CA PHE A 5 8.33 -35.42 -17.75
C PHE A 5 7.36 -34.40 -18.36
N LEU A 6 6.89 -34.80 -19.52
CA LEU A 6 5.79 -34.21 -20.25
C LEU A 6 4.53 -34.96 -19.81
N THR A 7 3.51 -34.30 -19.29
CA THR A 7 2.14 -34.82 -19.28
C THR A 7 1.15 -33.71 -19.57
N ALA A 8 0.59 -33.78 -20.76
CA ALA A 8 -0.58 -33.06 -21.18
C ALA A 8 -1.83 -33.78 -20.66
N ALA A 9 -2.81 -33.04 -20.16
CA ALA A 9 -4.18 -33.50 -20.06
C ALA A 9 -5.11 -32.32 -20.31
N ALA A 10 -5.72 -32.34 -21.48
CA ALA A 10 -6.85 -31.52 -21.87
C ALA A 10 -8.11 -32.10 -21.24
N SER A 11 -9.01 -31.30 -20.73
CA SER A 11 -10.40 -31.65 -20.53
C SER A 11 -11.29 -30.43 -20.73
N ALA A 12 -11.99 -30.44 -21.80
CA ALA A 12 -13.08 -29.54 -22.14
C ALA A 12 -14.35 -30.02 -21.44
N CYS A 13 -15.09 -29.15 -20.82
CA CYS A 13 -16.52 -29.33 -20.54
C CYS A 13 -17.25 -28.00 -20.75
N ALA A 14 -18.00 -27.96 -21.85
CA ALA A 14 -19.01 -26.97 -22.11
C ALA A 14 -20.30 -27.35 -21.38
N ALA A 15 -20.94 -26.41 -20.72
CA ALA A 15 -22.35 -26.48 -20.38
C ALA A 15 -22.94 -25.07 -20.39
N ALA A 16 -23.80 -24.86 -21.39
CA ALA A 16 -24.69 -23.72 -21.53
C ALA A 16 -25.91 -23.89 -20.62
N ALA A 17 -26.32 -22.83 -19.96
CA ALA A 17 -27.66 -22.69 -19.41
C ALA A 17 -28.16 -21.25 -19.57
N LEU A 18 -29.08 -21.08 -20.45
CA LEU A 18 -29.96 -19.92 -20.65
C LEU A 18 -31.07 -19.94 -19.62
N LEU A 19 -31.39 -18.82 -18.99
CA LEU A 19 -32.69 -18.42 -18.43
C LEU A 19 -32.59 -16.91 -18.18
N ALA A 20 -33.15 -16.07 -19.02
CA ALA A 20 -34.52 -15.53 -19.02
C ALA A 20 -34.83 -14.61 -17.82
N GLY A 21 -34.78 -13.30 -18.06
CA GLY A 21 -35.81 -12.30 -17.90
C GLY A 21 -36.30 -11.98 -16.48
N CYS A 22 -36.04 -10.75 -16.08
CA CYS A 22 -37.07 -9.92 -15.46
C CYS A 22 -36.76 -8.44 -15.68
N LYS A 23 -37.58 -7.86 -16.51
CA LYS A 23 -37.70 -6.44 -16.76
C LYS A 23 -38.70 -5.91 -15.72
N ALA A 24 -38.28 -5.02 -14.86
CA ALA A 24 -39.17 -4.23 -14.04
C ALA A 24 -38.88 -2.76 -14.30
N THR A 25 -39.73 -2.15 -15.06
CA THR A 25 -39.98 -0.73 -15.17
C THR A 25 -40.87 -0.33 -14.02
N ASP A 26 -40.48 0.66 -13.27
CA ASP A 26 -41.38 1.55 -12.52
C ASP A 26 -40.61 2.84 -12.25
N THR A 27 -40.98 3.86 -12.94
CA THR A 27 -41.98 4.90 -12.65
C THR A 27 -41.50 5.90 -11.64
N ALA A 28 -41.34 7.10 -12.19
CA ALA A 28 -41.19 8.41 -11.63
C ALA A 28 -41.76 8.60 -10.21
N GLY A 29 -40.93 9.15 -9.36
CA GLY A 29 -41.29 9.79 -8.10
C GLY A 29 -40.32 10.91 -7.84
N ASN A 30 -40.51 12.01 -8.56
CA ASN A 30 -39.91 13.30 -8.26
C ASN A 30 -40.56 13.81 -6.99
N LEU A 31 -39.88 13.73 -5.89
CA LEU A 31 -40.15 14.51 -4.68
C LEU A 31 -38.93 15.39 -4.41
N ASN A 32 -39.02 16.63 -4.84
CA ASN A 32 -38.28 17.74 -4.30
C ASN A 32 -38.43 17.74 -2.79
N ALA A 33 -37.48 17.17 -2.09
CA ALA A 33 -37.25 17.48 -0.69
C ALA A 33 -36.14 18.53 -0.66
N ASP A 34 -36.57 19.72 -0.41
CA ASP A 34 -35.78 20.85 0.05
C ASP A 34 -34.85 20.38 1.18
N SER A 35 -33.64 19.99 0.80
CA SER A 35 -32.56 19.73 1.74
C SER A 35 -31.94 21.07 2.07
N THR A 36 -32.47 21.72 3.10
CA THR A 36 -31.77 22.73 3.85
C THR A 36 -30.33 22.23 4.05
N ALA A 37 -29.40 22.85 3.33
CA ALA A 37 -27.99 22.68 3.52
C ALA A 37 -27.68 23.10 4.97
N VAL A 38 -27.64 22.12 5.87
CA VAL A 38 -26.99 22.29 7.17
C VAL A 38 -25.52 22.55 6.85
N ASN A 39 -25.18 23.83 7.00
CA ASN A 39 -23.84 24.34 6.96
C ASN A 39 -23.06 23.62 8.07
N ALA A 40 -22.50 22.45 7.74
CA ALA A 40 -21.57 21.76 8.63
C ALA A 40 -20.40 22.71 8.86
N PRO A 41 -20.01 22.97 10.12
CA PRO A 41 -18.85 23.81 10.38
C PRO A 41 -17.68 23.23 9.61
N ALA A 42 -17.05 24.07 8.78
CA ALA A 42 -15.84 23.71 8.06
C ALA A 42 -14.85 23.16 9.09
N GLN A 43 -14.61 21.86 9.05
CA GLN A 43 -13.51 21.26 9.82
C GLN A 43 -12.26 22.01 9.38
N PRO A 44 -11.43 22.50 10.33
CA PRO A 44 -10.16 23.09 9.95
C PRO A 44 -9.45 22.03 9.10
N GLN A 45 -9.15 22.38 7.86
CA GLN A 45 -8.33 21.55 6.98
C GLN A 45 -7.03 21.31 7.74
N GLN A 46 -6.89 20.12 8.30
CA GLN A 46 -5.62 19.68 8.87
C GLN A 46 -4.62 19.87 7.76
N ALA A 47 -3.63 20.73 8.01
CA ALA A 47 -2.51 20.93 7.10
C ALA A 47 -2.02 19.54 6.69
N ALA A 48 -2.01 19.24 5.39
CA ALA A 48 -1.66 17.93 4.87
C ALA A 48 -0.34 17.50 5.52
N ASN A 49 -0.38 16.40 6.26
CA ASN A 49 0.79 15.89 6.95
C ASN A 49 1.86 15.60 5.87
N PRO A 50 3.05 16.21 5.91
CA PRO A 50 4.08 15.97 4.91
C PRO A 50 4.41 14.49 4.73
N ALA A 51 4.22 13.68 5.78
CA ALA A 51 4.40 12.23 5.72
C ALA A 51 3.36 11.52 4.83
N GLU A 52 2.17 12.10 4.63
CA GLU A 52 1.16 11.55 3.72
C GLU A 52 1.46 11.85 2.25
N ALA A 53 2.22 12.91 1.99
CA ALA A 53 2.69 13.26 0.64
C ALA A 53 3.92 12.43 0.20
N ALA A 54 4.56 11.70 1.11
CA ALA A 54 5.70 10.86 0.78
C ALA A 54 5.29 9.70 -0.14
N ALA A 55 6.08 9.45 -1.18
CA ALA A 55 5.88 8.31 -2.05
C ALA A 55 5.92 6.99 -1.24
N ARG A 56 5.03 6.07 -1.57
CA ARG A 56 4.99 4.75 -0.95
C ARG A 56 5.51 3.70 -1.92
N ILE A 57 6.20 2.70 -1.38
CA ILE A 57 6.72 1.56 -2.13
C ILE A 57 6.02 0.29 -1.65
N THR A 58 5.77 -0.67 -2.54
CA THR A 58 5.24 -1.98 -2.16
C THR A 58 6.32 -2.86 -1.56
N VAL A 59 5.92 -3.85 -0.76
CA VAL A 59 6.86 -4.81 -0.15
C VAL A 59 7.65 -5.59 -1.21
N ALA A 60 7.00 -5.95 -2.33
CA ALA A 60 7.64 -6.68 -3.42
C ALA A 60 8.73 -5.83 -4.12
N GLU A 61 8.41 -4.57 -4.43
CA GLU A 61 9.39 -3.65 -5.03
C GLU A 61 10.54 -3.34 -4.08
N LEU A 62 10.25 -3.13 -2.79
CA LEU A 62 11.28 -2.89 -1.79
C LEU A 62 12.24 -4.08 -1.71
N LYS A 63 11.68 -5.32 -1.68
CA LYS A 63 12.53 -6.52 -1.64
C LYS A 63 13.46 -6.60 -2.85
N GLN A 64 12.95 -6.34 -4.06
CA GLN A 64 13.77 -6.35 -5.27
C GLN A 64 14.91 -5.33 -5.19
N LYS A 65 14.61 -4.11 -4.70
CA LYS A 65 15.62 -3.05 -4.57
C LYS A 65 16.64 -3.33 -3.48
N LEU A 66 16.24 -3.98 -2.40
CA LEU A 66 17.16 -4.43 -1.35
C LEU A 66 18.09 -5.54 -1.87
N ASP A 67 17.55 -6.52 -2.58
CA ASP A 67 18.33 -7.63 -3.17
C ASP A 67 19.32 -7.10 -4.22
N ALA A 68 18.98 -6.02 -4.94
CA ALA A 68 19.85 -5.32 -5.89
C ALA A 68 20.85 -4.35 -5.21
N GLY A 69 20.74 -4.09 -3.91
CA GLY A 69 21.57 -3.11 -3.20
C GLY A 69 21.24 -1.64 -3.54
N GLU A 70 20.09 -1.40 -4.18
CA GLU A 70 19.63 -0.07 -4.61
C GLU A 70 18.83 0.68 -3.53
N ALA A 71 18.45 0.02 -2.45
CA ALA A 71 17.70 0.62 -1.36
C ALA A 71 18.31 0.33 0.00
N VAL A 72 18.00 1.20 0.96
CA VAL A 72 18.28 1.04 2.40
C VAL A 72 17.00 1.29 3.17
N VAL A 73 16.72 0.45 4.17
CA VAL A 73 15.54 0.55 5.02
C VAL A 73 15.92 1.06 6.40
N TYR A 74 15.18 2.01 6.90
CA TYR A 74 15.34 2.57 8.23
C TYR A 74 14.06 2.37 9.06
N ASP A 75 14.24 1.86 10.28
CA ASP A 75 13.20 1.77 11.29
C ASP A 75 13.19 3.08 12.10
N THR A 76 12.06 3.79 12.05
CA THR A 76 11.91 5.08 12.74
C THR A 76 11.28 4.98 14.11
N ARG A 77 10.98 3.77 14.57
CA ARG A 77 10.47 3.52 15.93
C ARG A 77 11.55 3.76 16.98
N ALA A 78 11.15 3.79 18.25
CA ALA A 78 12.11 3.86 19.35
C ALA A 78 13.11 2.70 19.28
N LYS A 79 14.35 2.95 19.69
CA LYS A 79 15.44 1.95 19.69
C LYS A 79 15.04 0.64 20.40
N THR A 80 14.25 0.72 21.47
CA THR A 80 13.77 -0.43 22.21
C THR A 80 12.85 -1.34 21.36
N ALA A 81 12.00 -0.75 20.50
CA ALA A 81 11.16 -1.52 19.60
C ALA A 81 11.98 -2.18 18.48
N TYR A 82 12.96 -1.45 17.94
CA TYR A 82 13.91 -1.99 16.98
C TYR A 82 14.67 -3.21 17.54
N ASP A 83 15.13 -3.14 18.78
CA ASP A 83 15.90 -4.22 19.42
C ASP A 83 15.07 -5.47 19.69
N GLN A 84 13.76 -5.33 19.85
CA GLN A 84 12.84 -6.45 20.02
C GLN A 84 12.56 -7.15 18.69
N GLU A 85 12.23 -6.39 17.66
CA GLU A 85 11.90 -6.92 16.34
C GLU A 85 12.06 -5.83 15.29
N HIS A 86 12.68 -6.15 14.16
CA HIS A 86 12.82 -5.24 13.01
C HIS A 86 12.93 -6.02 11.70
N ILE A 87 12.74 -5.34 10.58
CA ILE A 87 12.92 -5.94 9.24
C ILE A 87 14.39 -6.29 9.07
N LYS A 88 14.66 -7.53 8.67
CA LYS A 88 16.02 -8.02 8.45
C LYS A 88 16.81 -7.08 7.53
N GLY A 89 17.92 -6.57 8.03
CA GLY A 89 18.79 -5.64 7.31
C GLY A 89 18.37 -4.17 7.41
N ALA A 90 17.30 -3.84 8.13
CA ALA A 90 16.95 -2.47 8.42
C ALA A 90 17.95 -1.86 9.44
N LEU A 91 18.14 -0.56 9.34
CA LEU A 91 18.94 0.24 10.26
C LEU A 91 18.04 1.02 11.21
N SER A 92 18.46 1.20 12.46
CA SER A 92 17.72 2.01 13.43
C SER A 92 17.96 3.50 13.17
N MET A 93 16.87 4.26 13.01
CA MET A 93 16.88 5.71 12.85
C MET A 93 15.64 6.31 13.54
N PRO A 94 15.60 6.33 14.88
CA PRO A 94 14.47 6.90 15.62
C PRO A 94 14.15 8.33 15.16
N THR A 95 12.86 8.67 15.10
CA THR A 95 12.40 9.97 14.57
C THR A 95 13.06 11.17 15.24
N ASN A 96 13.34 11.08 16.53
CA ASN A 96 14.04 12.12 17.29
C ASN A 96 15.53 12.28 16.95
N GLU A 97 16.13 11.30 16.27
CA GLU A 97 17.54 11.31 15.87
C GLU A 97 17.73 11.73 14.40
N VAL A 98 16.67 11.67 13.57
CA VAL A 98 16.77 11.92 12.12
C VAL A 98 17.44 13.26 11.83
N ALA A 99 17.06 14.34 12.52
CA ALA A 99 17.59 15.68 12.26
C ALA A 99 19.10 15.77 12.49
N THR A 100 19.62 15.05 13.48
CA THR A 100 21.06 15.06 13.81
C THR A 100 21.87 14.08 12.97
N ARG A 101 21.21 13.03 12.43
CA ARG A 101 21.85 11.95 11.69
C ARG A 101 21.54 11.95 10.18
N VAL A 102 20.90 13.00 9.68
CA VAL A 102 20.56 13.14 8.23
C VAL A 102 21.81 13.03 7.33
N GLY A 103 22.97 13.41 7.81
CA GLY A 103 24.23 13.26 7.09
C GLY A 103 24.73 11.83 6.90
N GLU A 104 24.20 10.88 7.66
CA GLU A 104 24.52 9.44 7.54
C GLU A 104 23.72 8.74 6.43
N LEU A 105 22.70 9.42 5.92
CA LEU A 105 21.83 8.83 4.88
C LEU A 105 22.58 8.76 3.54
N PRO A 106 22.52 7.60 2.84
CA PRO A 106 23.15 7.47 1.53
C PRO A 106 22.46 8.38 0.51
N LYS A 107 23.24 8.98 -0.38
CA LYS A 107 22.72 9.91 -1.41
C LYS A 107 22.50 9.21 -2.75
N ASP A 108 22.98 8.01 -2.89
CA ASP A 108 23.01 7.21 -4.11
C ASP A 108 22.01 6.04 -4.11
N LYS A 109 21.22 5.90 -3.03
CA LYS A 109 20.26 4.81 -2.86
C LYS A 109 18.87 5.32 -2.51
N LEU A 110 17.86 4.52 -2.82
CA LEU A 110 16.51 4.75 -2.33
C LEU A 110 16.48 4.56 -0.81
N ILE A 111 16.03 5.57 -0.10
CA ILE A 111 15.87 5.51 1.35
C ILE A 111 14.39 5.23 1.64
N VAL A 112 14.12 4.17 2.39
CA VAL A 112 12.78 3.78 2.80
C VAL A 112 12.70 3.79 4.32
N PHE A 113 11.80 4.60 4.84
CA PHE A 113 11.48 4.64 6.26
C PHE A 113 10.23 3.83 6.54
N TYR A 114 10.19 3.09 7.64
CA TYR A 114 8.98 2.45 8.12
C TYR A 114 8.75 2.71 9.60
N CYS A 115 7.45 2.72 9.97
CA CYS A 115 6.96 2.83 11.33
C CYS A 115 5.69 1.97 11.41
N THR A 116 5.55 1.16 12.45
CA THR A 116 4.36 0.31 12.70
C THR A 116 3.79 0.62 14.08
#